data_aed02b1170a8d94614f1d087f9d68115
#
_entry.id   aed02b1170a8d94614f1d087f9d68115
#
_cell.length_a   1.000
_cell.length_b   1.000
_cell.length_c   1.000
_cell.angle_alpha   90.00
_cell.angle_beta   90.00
_cell.angle_gamma   90.00
#
_symmetry.space_group_name_H-M   'P 1'
#
loop_
_entity.id
_entity.type
_entity.pdbx_description
1 polymer ?
#
loop_
_entity_poly.entity_id
_entity_poly.type
_entity_poly.pdbx_seq_one_letter_code
_entity_poly.pdbx_strand_id
1 'polypeptide(L)'
;AYPETIRIGADGRPIQTGIRGHRCVNSPIFMDYAKRITHQLALRYGSNPSVVAWQIDNELEAYHCSCDVCKEKFRNWLIDRYDTLENINNTYGTTVWSNEYSDVSQIEPPTAYPQAWQNPSLCLDYYRFSSECTAMYAKELAMAIKLEIPRAKVTTNTWFCEDAPDFYKLFSELDFVSYDNYPPVRLPKDPEEFYSHAFHLDLMRGIKGDKFWIMEQLSGATGSWAPMSPAP
;
A
#
# COMPACT_ATOMS: atom_id res chain seq x y z
N ALA A 1 -0.52 19.62 14.13
CA ALA A 1 -0.48 19.71 13.50
C ALA A 1 -0.33 20.12 12.05
N TYR A 2 -0.37 19.20 11.17
CA TYR A 2 -0.31 19.43 9.74
C TYR A 2 -1.54 18.76 9.06
N PRO A 3 -2.72 19.45 9.00
CA PRO A 3 -3.95 18.87 8.46
C PRO A 3 -3.80 18.43 7.00
N GLU A 4 -2.96 19.09 6.21
CA GLU A 4 -2.61 18.78 4.83
C GLU A 4 -1.89 17.43 4.65
N THR A 5 -1.51 16.78 5.73
CA THR A 5 -0.96 15.41 5.70
C THR A 5 -2.04 14.35 5.87
N ILE A 6 -3.27 14.75 6.20
CA ILE A 6 -4.36 13.81 6.43
C ILE A 6 -4.93 13.33 5.10
N ARG A 7 -5.17 12.05 5.00
CA ARG A 7 -5.84 11.43 3.86
C ARG A 7 -7.32 11.85 3.81
N ILE A 8 -7.81 12.15 2.63
CA ILE A 8 -9.24 12.41 2.38
C ILE A 8 -9.85 11.11 1.82
N GLY A 9 -10.89 10.63 2.48
CA GLY A 9 -11.59 9.43 2.05
C GLY A 9 -12.41 9.64 0.77
N ALA A 10 -12.95 8.56 0.23
CA ALA A 10 -13.82 8.58 -0.94
C ALA A 10 -15.15 9.34 -0.72
N ASP A 11 -15.52 9.57 0.55
CA ASP A 11 -16.66 10.40 0.97
C ASP A 11 -16.33 11.91 1.03
N GLY A 12 -15.09 12.29 0.69
CA GLY A 12 -14.59 13.67 0.74
C GLY A 12 -14.23 14.16 2.13
N ARG A 13 -14.25 13.30 3.16
CA ARG A 13 -13.94 13.66 4.54
C ARG A 13 -12.53 13.30 4.95
N PRO A 14 -11.90 14.10 5.83
CA PRO A 14 -10.61 13.71 6.41
C PRO A 14 -10.75 12.43 7.24
N ILE A 15 -9.80 11.50 7.03
CA ILE A 15 -9.70 10.31 7.86
C ILE A 15 -9.35 10.73 9.29
N GLN A 16 -9.97 10.08 10.25
CA GLN A 16 -9.76 10.41 11.66
C GLN A 16 -8.29 10.25 12.07
N THR A 17 -7.72 11.29 12.65
CA THR A 17 -6.35 11.25 13.16
C THR A 17 -6.20 10.20 14.26
N GLY A 18 -5.12 9.41 14.19
CA GLY A 18 -4.85 8.33 15.15
C GLY A 18 -5.31 6.94 14.66
N ILE A 19 -6.12 6.87 13.61
CA ILE A 19 -6.40 5.60 12.92
C ILE A 19 -5.20 5.24 12.06
N ARG A 20 -4.93 3.94 11.93
CA ARG A 20 -3.91 3.38 11.01
C ARG A 20 -4.17 3.89 9.58
N GLY A 21 -3.11 4.22 8.84
CA GLY A 21 -3.21 4.67 7.46
C GLY A 21 -3.88 6.05 7.27
N HIS A 22 -3.99 6.89 8.31
CA HIS A 22 -4.64 8.19 8.19
C HIS A 22 -3.82 9.25 7.45
N ARG A 23 -2.56 8.98 7.14
CA ARG A 23 -1.66 9.89 6.43
C ARG A 23 -1.67 9.65 4.93
N CYS A 24 -1.60 10.73 4.17
CA CYS A 24 -1.46 10.69 2.72
C CYS A 24 0.02 10.47 2.35
N VAL A 25 0.33 9.33 1.74
CA VAL A 25 1.71 9.01 1.28
C VAL A 25 2.20 9.96 0.18
N ASN A 26 1.28 10.66 -0.49
CA ASN A 26 1.59 11.66 -1.50
C ASN A 26 1.81 13.06 -0.94
N SER A 27 1.52 13.31 0.36
CA SER A 27 1.78 14.60 0.98
C SER A 27 3.28 14.89 1.05
N PRO A 28 3.77 15.99 0.45
CA PRO A 28 5.19 16.33 0.51
C PRO A 28 5.70 16.53 1.94
N ILE A 29 4.86 17.10 2.80
CA ILE A 29 5.18 17.33 4.22
C ILE A 29 5.32 15.99 4.95
N PHE A 30 4.37 15.07 4.76
CA PHE A 30 4.46 13.75 5.39
C PHE A 30 5.69 12.98 4.90
N MET A 31 5.94 12.98 3.60
CA MET A 31 7.11 12.34 3.00
C MET A 31 8.42 12.91 3.57
N ASP A 32 8.55 14.24 3.69
CA ASP A 32 9.74 14.86 4.28
C ASP A 32 9.98 14.38 5.73
N TYR A 33 8.95 14.39 6.57
CA TYR A 33 9.09 13.90 7.95
C TYR A 33 9.39 12.41 8.02
N ALA A 34 8.74 11.59 7.18
CA ALA A 34 8.99 10.15 7.13
C ALA A 34 10.44 9.85 6.71
N LYS A 35 10.94 10.52 5.68
CA LYS A 35 12.35 10.39 5.24
C LYS A 35 13.33 10.86 6.30
N ARG A 36 13.06 11.97 6.94
CA ARG A 36 13.94 12.52 8.00
C ARG A 36 14.06 11.59 9.18
N ILE A 37 12.96 11.05 9.70
CA ILE A 37 13.04 10.11 10.84
C ILE A 37 13.73 8.81 10.43
N THR A 38 13.42 8.28 9.24
CA THR A 38 14.05 7.08 8.70
C THR A 38 15.57 7.26 8.56
N HIS A 39 16.00 8.39 8.01
CA HIS A 39 17.41 8.73 7.89
C HIS A 39 18.11 8.86 9.25
N GLN A 40 17.47 9.52 10.24
CA GLN A 40 18.04 9.63 11.59
C GLN A 40 18.18 8.27 12.29
N LEU A 41 17.24 7.35 12.07
CA LEU A 41 17.36 5.97 12.56
C LEU A 41 18.52 5.23 11.88
N ALA A 42 18.70 5.41 10.56
CA ALA A 42 19.81 4.83 9.82
C ALA A 42 21.15 5.35 10.32
N LEU A 43 21.31 6.66 10.53
CA LEU A 43 22.52 7.26 11.13
C LEU A 43 22.81 6.69 12.52
N ARG A 44 21.76 6.56 13.33
CA ARG A 44 21.93 6.13 14.74
C ARG A 44 22.29 4.66 14.89
N TYR A 45 21.70 3.79 14.08
CA TYR A 45 21.76 2.33 14.27
C TYR A 45 22.46 1.58 13.15
N GLY A 46 22.81 2.25 12.05
CA GLY A 46 23.35 1.60 10.86
C GLY A 46 24.70 0.92 11.04
N SER A 47 25.51 1.37 12.01
CA SER A 47 26.78 0.74 12.35
C SER A 47 26.67 -0.40 13.38
N ASN A 48 25.47 -0.66 13.93
CA ASN A 48 25.27 -1.70 14.91
C ASN A 48 25.20 -3.08 14.23
N PRO A 49 26.13 -3.99 14.50
CA PRO A 49 26.18 -5.31 13.86
C PRO A 49 25.00 -6.23 14.20
N SER A 50 24.22 -5.89 15.23
CA SER A 50 23.01 -6.62 15.59
C SER A 50 21.80 -6.24 14.72
N VAL A 51 21.88 -5.15 13.92
CA VAL A 51 20.84 -4.78 12.97
C VAL A 51 21.08 -5.54 11.67
N VAL A 52 20.29 -6.58 11.44
CA VAL A 52 20.42 -7.47 10.27
C VAL A 52 19.60 -7.03 9.06
N ALA A 53 18.50 -6.33 9.30
CA ALA A 53 17.62 -5.80 8.27
C ALA A 53 16.77 -4.63 8.82
N TRP A 54 16.08 -3.93 7.93
CA TRP A 54 15.21 -2.80 8.21
C TRP A 54 13.81 -3.08 7.68
N GLN A 55 12.83 -3.01 8.54
CA GLN A 55 11.43 -2.93 8.13
C GLN A 55 11.01 -1.47 8.10
N ILE A 56 10.54 -1.00 6.95
CA ILE A 56 9.97 0.33 6.79
C ILE A 56 8.46 0.23 6.96
N ASP A 57 7.90 1.15 7.75
CA ASP A 57 6.46 1.22 8.04
C ASP A 57 5.88 -0.14 8.50
N ASN A 58 4.58 -0.33 8.38
CA ASN A 58 3.89 -1.56 8.77
C ASN A 58 2.67 -1.82 7.90
N GLU A 59 2.64 -2.99 7.24
CA GLU A 59 1.49 -3.49 6.48
C GLU A 59 0.90 -2.42 5.55
N LEU A 60 1.73 -1.95 4.62
CA LEU A 60 1.34 -0.91 3.67
C LEU A 60 0.17 -1.37 2.78
N GLU A 61 -0.83 -0.52 2.65
CA GLU A 61 -2.01 -0.70 1.82
C GLU A 61 -1.98 0.26 0.62
N ALA A 62 -2.79 -0.01 -0.40
CA ALA A 62 -3.03 0.93 -1.50
C ALA A 62 -3.99 2.03 -1.02
N TYR A 63 -3.49 2.95 -0.22
CA TYR A 63 -4.28 3.98 0.45
C TYR A 63 -4.96 4.93 -0.52
N HIS A 64 -6.27 4.76 -0.72
CA HIS A 64 -7.07 5.69 -1.49
C HIS A 64 -7.14 7.06 -0.81
N CYS A 65 -6.83 8.12 -1.55
CA CYS A 65 -6.85 9.48 -1.02
C CYS A 65 -7.33 10.48 -2.06
N SER A 66 -8.42 11.18 -1.78
CA SER A 66 -9.03 12.17 -2.67
C SER A 66 -8.60 13.62 -2.36
N CYS A 67 -7.44 13.84 -1.71
CA CYS A 67 -6.91 15.19 -1.50
C CYS A 67 -6.42 15.80 -2.83
N ASP A 68 -6.28 17.12 -2.88
CA ASP A 68 -5.91 17.83 -4.11
C ASP A 68 -4.57 17.37 -4.70
N VAL A 69 -3.59 17.06 -3.85
CA VAL A 69 -2.30 16.49 -4.30
C VAL A 69 -2.50 15.13 -5.00
N CYS A 70 -3.36 14.27 -4.47
CA CYS A 70 -3.65 12.98 -5.08
C CYS A 70 -4.45 13.12 -6.37
N LYS A 71 -5.40 14.05 -6.44
CA LYS A 71 -6.17 14.33 -7.67
C LYS A 71 -5.24 14.78 -8.79
N GLU A 72 -4.38 15.74 -8.52
CA GLU A 72 -3.42 16.24 -9.50
C GLU A 72 -2.45 15.15 -9.98
N LYS A 73 -1.87 14.41 -9.04
CA LYS A 73 -0.97 13.29 -9.37
C LYS A 73 -1.69 12.20 -10.18
N PHE A 74 -2.93 11.89 -9.87
CA PHE A 74 -3.70 10.89 -10.61
C PHE A 74 -3.97 11.33 -12.05
N ARG A 75 -4.35 12.59 -12.26
CA ARG A 75 -4.54 13.15 -13.59
C ARG A 75 -3.27 13.09 -14.43
N ASN A 76 -2.14 13.47 -13.84
CA ASN A 76 -0.83 13.37 -14.51
C ASN A 76 -0.49 11.91 -14.83
N TRP A 77 -0.71 10.98 -13.89
CA TRP A 77 -0.50 9.55 -14.10
C TRP A 77 -1.36 8.98 -15.25
N LEU A 78 -2.60 9.47 -15.40
CA LEU A 78 -3.46 9.08 -16.53
C LEU A 78 -2.92 9.62 -17.86
N ILE A 79 -2.47 10.86 -17.91
CA ILE A 79 -1.86 11.43 -19.11
C ILE A 79 -0.57 10.68 -19.47
N ASP A 80 0.29 10.41 -18.50
CA ASP A 80 1.52 9.63 -18.72
C ASP A 80 1.24 8.22 -19.26
N ARG A 81 0.09 7.63 -18.90
CA ARG A 81 -0.32 6.28 -19.31
C ARG A 81 -1.04 6.23 -20.66
N TYR A 82 -1.83 7.22 -20.97
CA TYR A 82 -2.75 7.22 -22.12
C TYR A 82 -2.42 8.29 -23.18
N ASP A 83 -1.44 9.13 -22.93
CA ASP A 83 -0.95 10.25 -23.75
C ASP A 83 -1.94 11.40 -23.91
N THR A 84 -3.22 11.13 -24.15
CA THR A 84 -4.24 12.16 -24.44
C THR A 84 -5.55 11.89 -23.70
N LEU A 85 -6.33 12.97 -23.48
CA LEU A 85 -7.68 12.88 -22.93
C LEU A 85 -8.60 12.07 -23.84
N GLU A 86 -8.43 12.16 -25.16
CA GLU A 86 -9.17 11.36 -26.13
C GLU A 86 -8.94 9.87 -25.94
N ASN A 87 -7.69 9.45 -25.73
CA ASN A 87 -7.35 8.06 -25.44
C ASN A 87 -7.95 7.58 -24.12
N ILE A 88 -7.99 8.44 -23.09
CA ILE A 88 -8.65 8.13 -21.81
C ILE A 88 -10.16 7.90 -22.08
N ASN A 89 -10.82 8.83 -22.75
CA ASN A 89 -12.24 8.74 -23.08
C ASN A 89 -12.55 7.45 -23.86
N ASN A 90 -11.78 7.15 -24.90
CA ASN A 90 -11.95 5.96 -25.71
C ASN A 90 -11.73 4.67 -24.91
N THR A 91 -10.66 4.61 -24.10
CA THR A 91 -10.35 3.43 -23.27
C THR A 91 -11.39 3.20 -22.17
N TYR A 92 -11.89 4.27 -21.59
CA TYR A 92 -12.90 4.20 -20.53
C TYR A 92 -14.32 4.04 -21.06
N GLY A 93 -14.54 4.22 -22.37
CA GLY A 93 -15.87 4.17 -22.98
C GLY A 93 -16.81 5.26 -22.43
N THR A 94 -16.29 6.46 -22.17
CA THR A 94 -17.00 7.53 -21.46
C THR A 94 -18.21 8.10 -22.22
N THR A 95 -18.34 7.82 -23.53
CA THR A 95 -19.55 8.15 -24.31
C THR A 95 -20.81 7.48 -23.75
N VAL A 96 -20.66 6.38 -23.01
CA VAL A 96 -21.78 5.73 -22.32
C VAL A 96 -22.33 6.69 -21.26
N TRP A 97 -23.62 6.98 -21.33
CA TRP A 97 -24.33 7.92 -20.47
C TRP A 97 -23.79 9.37 -20.52
N SER A 98 -23.14 9.74 -21.63
CA SER A 98 -22.61 11.10 -21.82
C SER A 98 -21.63 11.54 -20.73
N ASN A 99 -20.77 10.64 -20.27
CA ASN A 99 -19.74 10.88 -19.25
C ASN A 99 -18.37 11.25 -19.85
N GLU A 100 -18.35 11.71 -21.10
CA GLU A 100 -17.13 12.09 -21.79
C GLU A 100 -16.46 13.31 -21.15
N TYR A 101 -15.18 13.21 -20.87
CA TYR A 101 -14.40 14.31 -20.33
C TYR A 101 -14.01 15.27 -21.47
N SER A 102 -14.25 16.56 -21.29
CA SER A 102 -13.78 17.62 -22.18
C SER A 102 -12.52 18.32 -21.69
N ASP A 103 -12.15 18.09 -20.41
CA ASP A 103 -10.93 18.59 -19.79
C ASP A 103 -10.44 17.61 -18.74
N VAL A 104 -9.11 17.48 -18.59
CA VAL A 104 -8.49 16.56 -17.63
C VAL A 104 -8.87 16.91 -16.19
N SER A 105 -9.12 18.17 -15.89
CA SER A 105 -9.55 18.62 -14.55
C SER A 105 -10.89 18.05 -14.09
N GLN A 106 -11.70 17.54 -15.02
CA GLN A 106 -12.98 16.89 -14.72
C GLN A 106 -12.82 15.47 -14.19
N ILE A 107 -11.63 14.87 -14.34
CA ILE A 107 -11.37 13.53 -13.83
C ILE A 107 -11.16 13.61 -12.34
N GLU A 108 -12.07 12.99 -11.59
CA GLU A 108 -12.01 12.88 -10.12
C GLU A 108 -11.76 11.44 -9.69
N PRO A 109 -11.06 11.22 -8.55
CA PRO A 109 -10.99 9.90 -7.94
C PRO A 109 -12.36 9.27 -7.69
N PRO A 110 -12.49 7.95 -7.70
CA PRO A 110 -13.73 7.28 -7.34
C PRO A 110 -14.28 7.73 -6.00
N THR A 111 -15.60 7.85 -5.91
CA THR A 111 -16.32 8.28 -4.71
C THR A 111 -16.78 7.09 -3.87
N ALA A 112 -17.37 7.36 -2.69
CA ALA A 112 -17.96 6.33 -1.83
C ALA A 112 -19.27 5.71 -2.39
N TYR A 113 -19.73 6.14 -3.56
CA TYR A 113 -20.88 5.49 -4.21
C TYR A 113 -20.55 4.05 -4.61
N PRO A 114 -21.57 3.16 -4.68
CA PRO A 114 -21.36 1.80 -5.14
C PRO A 114 -20.59 1.76 -6.47
N GLN A 115 -19.60 0.90 -6.57
CA GLN A 115 -18.73 0.80 -7.77
C GLN A 115 -19.53 0.53 -9.06
N ALA A 116 -20.68 -0.16 -8.94
CA ALA A 116 -21.57 -0.42 -10.08
C ALA A 116 -22.09 0.85 -10.81
N TRP A 117 -22.02 2.00 -10.18
CA TRP A 117 -22.43 3.29 -10.74
C TRP A 117 -21.26 4.16 -11.18
N GLN A 118 -20.04 3.67 -11.08
CA GLN A 118 -18.84 4.37 -11.48
C GLN A 118 -18.20 3.66 -12.67
N ASN A 119 -17.38 4.38 -13.43
CA ASN A 119 -16.64 3.77 -14.52
C ASN A 119 -15.64 2.75 -13.97
N PRO A 120 -15.73 1.46 -14.35
CA PRO A 120 -14.88 0.41 -13.78
C PRO A 120 -13.39 0.59 -14.16
N SER A 121 -13.11 1.18 -15.34
CA SER A 121 -11.73 1.47 -15.76
C SER A 121 -11.12 2.57 -14.90
N LEU A 122 -11.89 3.62 -14.57
CA LEU A 122 -11.48 4.67 -13.65
C LEU A 122 -11.17 4.08 -12.26
N CYS A 123 -12.04 3.22 -11.73
CA CYS A 123 -11.83 2.58 -10.43
C CYS A 123 -10.56 1.72 -10.42
N LEU A 124 -10.37 0.90 -11.46
CA LEU A 124 -9.19 0.05 -11.60
C LEU A 124 -7.89 0.87 -11.71
N ASP A 125 -7.90 1.93 -12.49
CA ASP A 125 -6.72 2.77 -12.66
C ASP A 125 -6.42 3.59 -11.41
N TYR A 126 -7.44 4.03 -10.69
CA TYR A 126 -7.21 4.68 -9.40
C TYR A 126 -6.61 3.72 -8.37
N TYR A 127 -7.01 2.46 -8.39
CA TYR A 127 -6.41 1.41 -7.57
C TYR A 127 -4.93 1.18 -7.94
N ARG A 128 -4.63 1.08 -9.22
CA ARG A 128 -3.26 0.96 -9.74
C ARG A 128 -2.39 2.15 -9.34
N PHE A 129 -2.92 3.36 -9.52
CA PHE A 129 -2.25 4.59 -9.10
C PHE A 129 -1.96 4.60 -7.59
N SER A 130 -2.94 4.27 -6.75
CA SER A 130 -2.78 4.23 -5.30
C SER A 130 -1.72 3.20 -4.89
N SER A 131 -1.72 2.04 -5.51
CA SER A 131 -0.70 1.00 -5.31
C SER A 131 0.70 1.46 -5.71
N GLU A 132 0.85 2.14 -6.84
CA GLU A 132 2.13 2.69 -7.29
C GLU A 132 2.62 3.80 -6.36
N CYS A 133 1.73 4.64 -5.84
CA CYS A 133 2.09 5.64 -4.83
C CYS A 133 2.64 4.99 -3.55
N THR A 134 2.05 3.87 -3.12
CA THR A 134 2.54 3.12 -1.97
C THR A 134 3.91 2.50 -2.22
N ALA A 135 4.12 1.90 -3.40
CA ALA A 135 5.43 1.37 -3.77
C ALA A 135 6.50 2.47 -3.85
N MET A 136 6.15 3.65 -4.38
CA MET A 136 7.05 4.81 -4.42
C MET A 136 7.37 5.33 -3.01
N TYR A 137 6.39 5.38 -2.11
CA TYR A 137 6.62 5.72 -0.71
C TYR A 137 7.61 4.76 -0.05
N ALA A 138 7.44 3.46 -0.23
CA ALA A 138 8.35 2.45 0.28
C ALA A 138 9.77 2.60 -0.28
N LYS A 139 9.90 2.85 -1.59
CA LYS A 139 11.17 3.15 -2.27
C LYS A 139 11.90 4.32 -1.64
N GLU A 140 11.20 5.44 -1.44
CA GLU A 140 11.79 6.66 -0.88
C GLU A 140 12.35 6.44 0.55
N LEU A 141 11.64 5.66 1.38
CA LEU A 141 12.13 5.31 2.70
C LEU A 141 13.31 4.33 2.63
N ALA A 142 13.27 3.35 1.75
CA ALA A 142 14.39 2.44 1.53
C ALA A 142 15.65 3.19 1.06
N MET A 143 15.48 4.16 0.16
CA MET A 143 16.57 5.04 -0.29
C MET A 143 17.15 5.88 0.85
N ALA A 144 16.30 6.40 1.75
CA ALA A 144 16.76 7.16 2.92
C ALA A 144 17.64 6.33 3.85
N ILE A 145 17.38 5.02 3.98
CA ILE A 145 18.24 4.08 4.73
C ILE A 145 19.54 3.83 3.94
N LYS A 146 19.43 3.51 2.66
CA LYS A 146 20.57 3.13 1.81
C LYS A 146 21.53 4.28 1.54
N LEU A 147 21.10 5.52 1.73
CA LEU A 147 21.98 6.68 1.69
C LEU A 147 23.11 6.58 2.71
N GLU A 148 22.79 6.09 3.92
CA GLU A 148 23.77 5.93 5.01
C GLU A 148 24.37 4.51 5.03
N ILE A 149 23.58 3.52 4.63
CA ILE A 149 23.96 2.11 4.69
C ILE A 149 23.72 1.47 3.32
N PRO A 150 24.62 1.65 2.34
CA PRO A 150 24.39 1.21 0.95
C PRO A 150 24.06 -0.29 0.79
N ARG A 151 24.48 -1.14 1.75
CA ARG A 151 24.24 -2.58 1.74
C ARG A 151 23.09 -3.01 2.66
N ALA A 152 22.33 -2.07 3.22
CA ALA A 152 21.20 -2.39 4.07
C ALA A 152 20.22 -3.30 3.34
N LYS A 153 19.73 -4.31 4.06
CA LYS A 153 18.59 -5.12 3.63
C LYS A 153 17.32 -4.47 4.12
N VAL A 154 16.47 -4.02 3.19
CA VAL A 154 15.26 -3.27 3.50
C VAL A 154 14.04 -4.02 2.98
N THR A 155 13.01 -4.11 3.79
CA THR A 155 11.71 -4.71 3.47
C THR A 155 10.58 -3.92 4.13
N THR A 156 9.35 -4.31 3.86
CA THR A 156 8.16 -4.02 4.66
C THR A 156 7.38 -5.30 4.84
N ASN A 157 6.68 -5.45 5.96
CA ASN A 157 5.74 -6.56 6.14
C ASN A 157 4.46 -6.30 5.33
N THR A 158 3.72 -7.37 5.04
CA THR A 158 2.47 -7.30 4.31
C THR A 158 1.54 -8.43 4.69
N TRP A 159 0.27 -8.25 4.42
CA TRP A 159 -0.78 -9.26 4.58
C TRP A 159 -1.81 -9.12 3.45
N PHE A 160 -2.66 -10.11 3.26
CA PHE A 160 -3.73 -10.02 2.26
C PHE A 160 -4.94 -9.31 2.84
N CYS A 161 -5.29 -8.18 2.27
CA CYS A 161 -6.47 -7.38 2.57
C CYS A 161 -7.11 -6.85 1.28
N GLU A 162 -8.29 -6.26 1.38
CA GLU A 162 -9.00 -5.70 0.22
C GLU A 162 -8.20 -4.62 -0.49
N ASP A 163 -7.48 -3.79 0.27
CA ASP A 163 -6.66 -2.70 -0.22
C ASP A 163 -5.17 -3.09 -0.35
N ALA A 164 -4.85 -4.37 -0.51
CA ALA A 164 -3.48 -4.81 -0.70
C ALA A 164 -2.87 -4.18 -1.96
N PRO A 165 -1.65 -3.59 -1.90
CA PRO A 165 -1.00 -3.06 -3.08
C PRO A 165 -0.56 -4.20 -4.02
N ASP A 166 -0.20 -3.86 -5.25
CA ASP A 166 0.51 -4.78 -6.14
C ASP A 166 1.86 -5.18 -5.51
N PHE A 167 1.92 -6.37 -4.94
CA PHE A 167 3.11 -6.86 -4.24
C PHE A 167 4.32 -7.01 -5.16
N TYR A 168 4.13 -7.30 -6.45
CA TYR A 168 5.25 -7.33 -7.40
C TYR A 168 5.90 -5.95 -7.52
N LYS A 169 5.09 -4.89 -7.64
CA LYS A 169 5.59 -3.52 -7.68
C LYS A 169 6.18 -3.08 -6.34
N LEU A 170 5.50 -3.34 -5.24
CA LEU A 170 5.98 -2.97 -3.91
C LEU A 170 7.36 -3.60 -3.62
N PHE A 171 7.48 -4.91 -3.79
CA PHE A 171 8.73 -5.61 -3.48
C PHE A 171 9.81 -5.47 -4.55
N SER A 172 9.50 -4.99 -5.76
CA SER A 172 10.55 -4.64 -6.74
C SER A 172 11.47 -3.53 -6.21
N GLU A 173 10.95 -2.65 -5.37
CA GLU A 173 11.69 -1.53 -4.78
C GLU A 173 12.40 -1.90 -3.47
N LEU A 174 12.21 -3.10 -2.95
CA LEU A 174 12.73 -3.60 -1.68
C LEU A 174 13.65 -4.81 -1.88
N ASP A 175 14.48 -5.14 -0.90
CA ASP A 175 15.50 -6.18 -1.06
C ASP A 175 14.95 -7.60 -0.94
N PHE A 176 13.94 -7.82 -0.11
CA PHE A 176 13.32 -9.12 0.09
C PHE A 176 11.84 -9.00 0.45
N VAL A 177 11.10 -10.08 0.26
CA VAL A 177 9.68 -10.18 0.62
C VAL A 177 9.55 -10.53 2.09
N SER A 178 8.61 -9.91 2.78
CA SER A 178 8.18 -10.35 4.11
C SER A 178 6.67 -10.31 4.27
N TYR A 179 6.15 -11.19 5.11
CA TYR A 179 4.73 -11.49 5.23
C TYR A 179 4.33 -11.74 6.68
N ASP A 180 3.11 -11.35 7.02
CA ASP A 180 2.50 -11.56 8.32
C ASP A 180 1.51 -12.71 8.21
N ASN A 181 1.83 -13.80 8.91
CA ASN A 181 1.09 -15.05 8.79
C ASN A 181 0.34 -15.35 10.08
N TYR A 182 -0.98 -15.22 10.07
CA TYR A 182 -1.85 -15.47 11.20
C TYR A 182 -2.81 -16.63 10.91
N PRO A 183 -2.31 -17.88 10.80
CA PRO A 183 -3.17 -19.03 10.57
C PRO A 183 -4.12 -19.24 11.76
N PRO A 184 -5.34 -19.77 11.54
CA PRO A 184 -6.26 -20.06 12.63
C PRO A 184 -5.66 -21.07 13.58
N VAL A 185 -5.65 -20.74 14.89
CA VAL A 185 -5.10 -21.64 15.95
C VAL A 185 -6.06 -22.76 16.33
N ARG A 186 -7.32 -22.66 15.97
CA ARG A 186 -8.32 -23.71 16.14
C ARG A 186 -8.53 -24.44 14.81
N LEU A 187 -8.97 -25.69 14.89
CA LEU A 187 -9.40 -26.42 13.70
C LEU A 187 -10.43 -25.54 12.96
N PRO A 188 -10.13 -25.11 11.73
CA PRO A 188 -11.06 -24.30 10.97
C PRO A 188 -12.34 -25.10 10.74
N LYS A 189 -13.47 -24.41 10.74
CA LYS A 189 -14.74 -25.01 10.32
C LYS A 189 -14.70 -25.41 8.85
N ASP A 190 -13.86 -24.71 8.09
CA ASP A 190 -13.66 -24.93 6.67
C ASP A 190 -12.16 -25.23 6.41
N PRO A 191 -11.84 -26.37 5.80
CA PRO A 191 -10.48 -26.70 5.38
C PRO A 191 -9.85 -25.66 4.42
N GLU A 192 -10.67 -24.88 3.70
CA GLU A 192 -10.20 -23.84 2.79
C GLU A 192 -9.39 -22.76 3.51
N GLU A 193 -9.63 -22.52 4.81
CA GLU A 193 -8.82 -21.60 5.61
C GLU A 193 -7.34 -22.02 5.64
N PHE A 194 -7.01 -23.29 5.66
CA PHE A 194 -5.62 -23.76 5.59
C PHE A 194 -5.01 -23.60 4.21
N TYR A 195 -5.79 -23.89 3.17
CA TYR A 195 -5.32 -23.77 1.80
C TYR A 195 -5.01 -22.32 1.42
N SER A 196 -5.78 -21.35 1.94
CA SER A 196 -5.51 -19.94 1.71
C SER A 196 -4.16 -19.53 2.30
N HIS A 197 -3.81 -19.96 3.51
CA HIS A 197 -2.50 -19.68 4.09
C HIS A 197 -1.35 -20.31 3.29
N ALA A 198 -1.51 -21.57 2.84
CA ALA A 198 -0.52 -22.22 1.99
C ALA A 198 -0.34 -21.46 0.66
N PHE A 199 -1.45 -21.05 0.03
CA PHE A 199 -1.43 -20.25 -1.19
C PHE A 199 -0.72 -18.91 -0.98
N HIS A 200 -1.01 -18.21 0.11
CA HIS A 200 -0.36 -16.93 0.42
C HIS A 200 1.16 -17.09 0.57
N LEU A 201 1.62 -18.12 1.28
CA LEU A 201 3.05 -18.37 1.47
C LEU A 201 3.75 -18.72 0.15
N ASP A 202 3.11 -19.50 -0.73
CA ASP A 202 3.65 -19.82 -2.05
C ASP A 202 3.67 -18.59 -2.96
N LEU A 203 2.64 -17.73 -2.90
CA LEU A 203 2.61 -16.48 -3.64
C LEU A 203 3.76 -15.55 -3.20
N MET A 204 3.97 -15.40 -1.88
CA MET A 204 5.07 -14.57 -1.36
C MET A 204 6.43 -15.07 -1.84
N ARG A 205 6.64 -16.38 -1.90
CA ARG A 205 7.85 -16.97 -2.48
C ARG A 205 7.95 -16.66 -3.97
N GLY A 206 6.83 -16.69 -4.69
CA GLY A 206 6.78 -16.45 -6.14
C GLY A 206 7.11 -15.02 -6.54
N ILE A 207 6.90 -14.02 -5.67
CA ILE A 207 7.11 -12.60 -6.01
C ILE A 207 8.56 -12.30 -6.44
N LYS A 208 9.55 -12.84 -5.73
CA LYS A 208 10.97 -12.70 -6.08
C LYS A 208 11.64 -14.02 -6.46
N GLY A 209 10.93 -15.14 -6.42
CA GLY A 209 11.50 -16.46 -6.71
C GLY A 209 12.56 -16.92 -5.68
N ASP A 210 12.54 -16.36 -4.49
CA ASP A 210 13.53 -16.61 -3.44
C ASP A 210 12.85 -16.76 -2.07
N LYS A 211 13.67 -16.93 -1.04
CA LYS A 211 13.23 -16.98 0.36
C LYS A 211 12.58 -15.65 0.76
N PHE A 212 11.56 -15.75 1.58
CA PHE A 212 10.92 -14.62 2.22
C PHE A 212 10.92 -14.79 3.75
N TRP A 213 10.65 -13.73 4.48
CA TRP A 213 10.58 -13.76 5.92
C TRP A 213 9.14 -13.73 6.41
N ILE A 214 8.83 -14.44 7.47
CA ILE A 214 7.63 -14.22 8.27
C ILE A 214 8.01 -13.20 9.33
N MET A 215 7.45 -11.98 9.21
CA MET A 215 7.74 -10.90 10.15
C MET A 215 6.85 -10.95 11.36
N GLU A 216 5.60 -11.37 11.17
CA GLU A 216 4.63 -11.54 12.25
C GLU A 216 4.02 -12.94 12.16
N GLN A 217 3.95 -13.62 13.29
CA GLN A 217 3.40 -14.98 13.38
C GLN A 217 2.68 -15.14 14.71
N LEU A 218 1.54 -15.82 14.71
CA LEU A 218 0.90 -16.23 15.94
C LEU A 218 1.78 -17.23 16.69
N SER A 219 2.11 -16.91 17.95
CA SER A 219 2.90 -17.76 18.84
C SER A 219 2.19 -18.07 20.17
N GLY A 220 0.89 -17.91 20.24
CA GLY A 220 0.08 -18.14 21.43
C GLY A 220 -1.24 -17.37 21.41
N ALA A 221 -1.97 -17.43 22.52
CA ALA A 221 -3.24 -16.71 22.66
C ALA A 221 -2.98 -15.20 22.69
N THR A 222 -3.54 -14.46 21.73
CA THR A 222 -3.60 -13.00 21.77
C THR A 222 -5.02 -12.58 22.16
N GLY A 223 -5.15 -11.93 23.31
CA GLY A 223 -6.46 -11.50 23.82
C GLY A 223 -7.21 -10.46 22.97
N SER A 224 -6.61 -9.99 21.88
CA SER A 224 -7.16 -8.89 21.05
C SER A 224 -7.90 -9.35 19.79
N TRP A 225 -7.73 -10.60 19.32
CA TRP A 225 -8.25 -11.00 18.02
C TRP A 225 -9.42 -12.00 18.08
N ALA A 226 -9.41 -12.88 19.01
CA ALA A 226 -10.50 -13.79 19.39
C ALA A 226 -10.01 -14.65 20.56
N PRO A 227 -10.90 -15.26 21.36
CA PRO A 227 -10.49 -16.28 22.31
C PRO A 227 -9.82 -17.42 21.54
N MET A 228 -8.51 -17.55 21.71
CA MET A 228 -7.73 -18.62 21.10
C MET A 228 -7.53 -19.74 22.12
N SER A 229 -7.72 -20.98 21.67
CA SER A 229 -7.33 -22.13 22.49
C SER A 229 -5.81 -22.08 22.70
N PRO A 230 -5.31 -22.40 23.91
CA PRO A 230 -3.89 -22.60 24.10
C PRO A 230 -3.39 -23.63 23.07
N ALA A 231 -2.21 -23.40 22.51
CA ALA A 231 -1.56 -24.42 21.71
C ALA A 231 -1.38 -25.69 22.56
N PRO A 232 -1.61 -26.87 22.01
CA PRO A 232 -1.40 -28.12 22.71
C PRO A 232 0.04 -28.29 23.16
#